data_c5bec9510f88d3579ae657b55f87f04b
#
_entry.id   c5bec9510f88d3579ae657b55f87f04b
#
_cell.length_a   1.000
_cell.length_b   1.000
_cell.length_c   1.000
_cell.angle_alpha   90.00
_cell.angle_beta   90.00
_cell.angle_gamma   90.00
#
_symmetry.space_group_name_H-M   'P 1'
#
loop_
_entity.id
_entity.type
_entity.pdbx_description
1 polymer ?
#
loop_
_entity_poly.entity_id
_entity_poly.type
_entity_poly.pdbx_seq_one_letter_code
_entity_poly.pdbx_strand_id
1 'polypeptide(L)'
;MRAELSVIIPTLEAGEALPACLGALFEGLRAGLIREVIVSDGGSGDATRAIAEEAGAMVVTGPPSRGGQLRRGASAAQGAWFLFLHADTVLPEGWAGAVRARMARGGPAAFRLGFDAEGRAPRLWRARPPRRRRSGLPYGDQAILVSRRAYEAAAACPISR
;
A
#
# COMPACT_ATOMS: atom_id res chain seq x y z
N MET A 1 4.05 -21.43 -4.53
CA MET A 1 4.24 -20.44 -3.44
C MET A 1 2.96 -19.64 -3.29
N ARG A 2 2.48 -19.47 -2.07
CA ARG A 2 1.31 -18.61 -1.82
C ARG A 2 1.71 -17.15 -2.01
N ALA A 3 0.87 -16.37 -2.69
CA ALA A 3 1.01 -14.93 -2.77
C ALA A 3 0.90 -14.32 -1.36
N GLU A 4 1.83 -13.45 -1.00
CA GLU A 4 1.99 -12.97 0.38
C GLU A 4 1.69 -11.47 0.55
N LEU A 5 1.49 -10.75 -0.56
CA LEU A 5 1.33 -9.30 -0.53
C LEU A 5 -0.14 -8.89 -0.53
N SER A 6 -0.56 -8.16 0.49
CA SER A 6 -1.82 -7.42 0.47
C SER A 6 -1.54 -5.96 0.09
N VAL A 7 -2.20 -5.48 -0.97
CA VAL A 7 -2.14 -4.08 -1.37
C VAL A 7 -3.31 -3.34 -0.73
N ILE A 8 -3.04 -2.25 -0.03
CA ILE A 8 -4.03 -1.48 0.72
C ILE A 8 -4.07 -0.06 0.16
N ILE A 9 -5.21 0.35 -0.36
CA ILE A 9 -5.42 1.63 -1.03
C ILE A 9 -6.50 2.41 -0.28
N PRO A 10 -6.14 3.45 0.48
CA PRO A 10 -7.13 4.35 1.05
C PRO A 10 -7.71 5.24 -0.05
N THR A 11 -9.03 5.37 -0.10
CA THR A 11 -9.73 6.17 -1.11
C THR A 11 -10.74 7.13 -0.50
N LEU A 12 -10.89 8.28 -1.13
CA LEU A 12 -11.99 9.21 -0.94
C LEU A 12 -12.14 10.02 -2.23
N GLU A 13 -13.28 9.88 -2.91
CA GLU A 13 -13.53 10.56 -4.20
C GLU A 13 -12.37 10.35 -5.21
N ALA A 14 -11.93 9.11 -5.38
CA ALA A 14 -10.76 8.74 -6.19
C ALA A 14 -11.13 8.09 -7.55
N GLY A 15 -12.37 8.19 -7.99
CA GLY A 15 -12.87 7.51 -9.19
C GLY A 15 -12.12 7.84 -10.47
N GLU A 16 -11.56 9.03 -10.58
CA GLU A 16 -10.77 9.43 -11.75
C GLU A 16 -9.36 8.79 -11.77
N ALA A 17 -8.69 8.75 -10.62
CA ALA A 17 -7.31 8.29 -10.53
C ALA A 17 -7.17 6.76 -10.32
N LEU A 18 -8.14 6.15 -9.66
CA LEU A 18 -8.10 4.75 -9.24
C LEU A 18 -7.91 3.73 -10.38
N PRO A 19 -8.52 3.87 -11.57
CA PRO A 19 -8.34 2.92 -12.66
C PRO A 19 -6.88 2.73 -13.07
N ALA A 20 -6.11 3.80 -13.20
CA ALA A 20 -4.69 3.73 -13.56
C ALA A 20 -3.85 3.08 -12.45
N CYS A 21 -4.15 3.39 -11.19
CA CYS A 21 -3.53 2.76 -10.03
C CYS A 21 -3.76 1.25 -10.02
N LEU A 22 -5.00 0.81 -10.18
CA LEU A 22 -5.36 -0.60 -10.23
C LEU A 22 -4.76 -1.31 -11.44
N GLY A 23 -4.74 -0.65 -12.61
CA GLY A 23 -4.13 -1.19 -13.83
C GLY A 23 -2.66 -1.56 -13.65
N ALA A 24 -1.90 -0.73 -12.97
CA ALA A 24 -0.48 -1.00 -12.69
C ALA A 24 -0.26 -2.22 -11.78
N LEU A 25 -1.26 -2.64 -11.00
CA LEU A 25 -1.16 -3.81 -10.13
C LEU A 25 -1.23 -5.14 -10.88
N PHE A 26 -1.66 -5.17 -12.13
CA PHE A 26 -1.71 -6.39 -12.94
C PHE A 26 -0.34 -7.07 -13.07
N GLU A 27 0.75 -6.33 -13.09
CA GLU A 27 2.10 -6.89 -13.08
C GLU A 27 2.31 -7.80 -11.86
N GLY A 28 1.95 -7.33 -10.68
CA GLY A 28 2.07 -8.10 -9.44
C GLY A 28 1.12 -9.30 -9.36
N LEU A 29 -0.08 -9.19 -9.95
CA LEU A 29 -1.02 -10.29 -10.06
C LEU A 29 -0.47 -11.39 -10.98
N ARG A 30 0.02 -11.03 -12.17
CA ARG A 30 0.65 -11.97 -13.10
C ARG A 30 1.88 -12.65 -12.51
N ALA A 31 2.64 -11.92 -11.72
CA ALA A 31 3.83 -12.45 -11.04
C ALA A 31 3.49 -13.39 -9.86
N GLY A 32 2.20 -13.55 -9.50
CA GLY A 32 1.79 -14.34 -8.34
C GLY A 32 2.24 -13.73 -7.00
N LEU A 33 2.48 -12.42 -6.99
CA LEU A 33 2.95 -11.68 -5.81
C LEU A 33 1.79 -11.20 -4.95
N ILE A 34 0.74 -10.65 -5.58
CA ILE A 34 -0.42 -10.08 -4.90
C ILE A 34 -1.38 -11.18 -4.47
N ARG A 35 -1.67 -11.24 -3.18
CA ARG A 35 -2.70 -12.08 -2.60
C ARG A 35 -4.09 -11.45 -2.75
N GLU A 36 -4.19 -10.17 -2.49
CA GLU A 36 -5.43 -9.40 -2.50
C GLU A 36 -5.16 -7.91 -2.65
N VAL A 37 -6.14 -7.21 -3.16
CA VAL A 37 -6.18 -5.75 -3.18
C VAL A 37 -7.36 -5.30 -2.33
N ILE A 38 -7.11 -4.43 -1.37
CA ILE A 38 -8.10 -3.90 -0.44
C ILE A 38 -8.20 -2.40 -0.66
N VAL A 39 -9.37 -1.94 -1.04
CA VAL A 39 -9.71 -0.52 -1.12
C VAL A 39 -10.44 -0.13 0.14
N SER A 40 -9.81 0.71 0.95
CA SER A 40 -10.38 1.23 2.19
C SER A 40 -10.98 2.61 1.94
N ASP A 41 -12.28 2.63 1.69
CA ASP A 41 -13.01 3.82 1.28
C ASP A 41 -13.52 4.64 2.46
N GLY A 42 -13.36 5.95 2.37
CA GLY A 42 -13.78 6.93 3.39
C GLY A 42 -15.19 7.48 3.20
N GLY A 43 -16.02 6.82 2.39
CA GLY A 43 -17.40 7.27 2.12
C GLY A 43 -17.54 8.05 0.82
N SER A 44 -16.88 7.61 -0.25
CA SER A 44 -16.97 8.23 -1.59
C SER A 44 -18.38 8.26 -2.12
N GLY A 45 -18.78 9.39 -2.69
CA GLY A 45 -20.03 9.57 -3.39
C GLY A 45 -19.96 9.35 -4.90
N ASP A 46 -18.75 9.26 -5.45
CA ASP A 46 -18.47 9.00 -6.87
C ASP A 46 -18.42 7.50 -7.20
N ALA A 47 -17.90 7.15 -8.37
CA ALA A 47 -17.77 5.76 -8.82
C ALA A 47 -16.62 4.98 -8.18
N THR A 48 -15.90 5.52 -7.20
CA THR A 48 -14.71 4.89 -6.60
C THR A 48 -14.96 3.43 -6.18
N ARG A 49 -16.03 3.19 -5.43
CA ARG A 49 -16.33 1.84 -4.92
C ARG A 49 -16.71 0.88 -6.05
N ALA A 50 -17.52 1.33 -7.00
CA ALA A 50 -17.89 0.49 -8.15
C ALA A 50 -16.67 0.09 -9.00
N ILE A 51 -15.75 1.03 -9.24
CA ILE A 51 -14.48 0.77 -9.95
C ILE A 51 -13.65 -0.27 -9.22
N ALA A 52 -13.53 -0.14 -7.90
CA ALA A 52 -12.77 -1.09 -7.08
C ALA A 52 -13.38 -2.51 -7.13
N GLU A 53 -14.69 -2.62 -7.00
CA GLU A 53 -15.41 -3.89 -7.05
C GLU A 53 -15.32 -4.56 -8.43
N GLU A 54 -15.47 -3.80 -9.52
CA GLU A 54 -15.29 -4.29 -10.88
C GLU A 54 -13.88 -4.82 -11.14
N ALA A 55 -12.87 -4.21 -10.54
CA ALA A 55 -11.49 -4.68 -10.63
C ALA A 55 -11.18 -5.91 -9.76
N GLY A 56 -12.16 -6.40 -8.98
CA GLY A 56 -12.00 -7.54 -8.09
C GLY A 56 -11.34 -7.21 -6.75
N ALA A 57 -11.22 -5.94 -6.38
CA ALA A 57 -10.72 -5.54 -5.08
C ALA A 57 -11.78 -5.75 -3.99
N MET A 58 -11.31 -6.06 -2.78
CA MET A 58 -12.15 -6.04 -1.59
C MET A 58 -12.36 -4.58 -1.16
N VAL A 59 -13.61 -4.16 -1.02
CA VAL A 59 -13.94 -2.82 -0.54
C VAL A 59 -14.35 -2.88 0.92
N VAL A 60 -13.67 -2.10 1.76
CA VAL A 60 -14.05 -1.85 3.15
C VAL A 60 -14.35 -0.37 3.32
N THR A 61 -15.42 -0.03 4.02
CA THR A 61 -15.90 1.34 4.15
C THR A 61 -15.92 1.80 5.60
N GLY A 62 -15.81 3.09 5.82
CA GLY A 62 -15.90 3.70 7.14
C GLY A 62 -15.69 5.21 7.07
N PRO A 63 -15.63 5.89 8.21
CA PRO A 63 -15.44 7.33 8.26
C PRO A 63 -14.16 7.78 7.54
N PRO A 64 -14.17 8.97 6.91
CA PRO A 64 -13.01 9.54 6.25
C PRO A 64 -11.95 9.90 7.30
N SER A 65 -10.87 9.16 7.30
CA SER A 65 -9.70 9.40 8.13
C SER A 65 -8.53 8.65 7.53
N ARG A 66 -7.53 9.35 7.06
CA ARG A 66 -6.38 8.71 6.38
C ARG A 66 -5.78 7.58 7.23
N GLY A 67 -5.47 7.84 8.49
CA GLY A 67 -4.96 6.82 9.40
C GLY A 67 -5.98 5.73 9.71
N GLY A 68 -7.25 6.07 9.84
CA GLY A 68 -8.36 5.15 10.06
C GLY A 68 -8.57 4.22 8.87
N GLN A 69 -8.51 4.76 7.64
CA GLN A 69 -8.64 3.97 6.42
C GLN A 69 -7.47 2.99 6.26
N LEU A 70 -6.24 3.41 6.54
CA LEU A 70 -5.07 2.52 6.52
C LEU A 70 -5.20 1.39 7.54
N ARG A 71 -5.58 1.69 8.77
CA ARG A 71 -5.79 0.67 9.82
C ARG A 71 -6.91 -0.30 9.47
N ARG A 72 -8.01 0.21 8.92
CA ARG A 72 -9.16 -0.61 8.50
C ARG A 72 -8.77 -1.56 7.38
N GLY A 73 -8.03 -1.08 6.38
CA GLY A 73 -7.50 -1.92 5.31
C GLY A 73 -6.51 -2.97 5.83
N ALA A 74 -5.60 -2.59 6.70
CA ALA A 74 -4.63 -3.51 7.30
C ALA A 74 -5.31 -4.59 8.16
N SER A 75 -6.39 -4.25 8.87
CA SER A 75 -7.16 -5.21 9.67
C SER A 75 -7.88 -6.25 8.80
N ALA A 76 -8.28 -5.89 7.59
CA ALA A 76 -8.92 -6.81 6.64
C ALA A 76 -7.90 -7.66 5.87
N ALA A 77 -6.64 -7.25 5.82
CA ALA A 77 -5.60 -7.90 5.05
C ALA A 77 -5.16 -9.25 5.64
N GLN A 78 -4.87 -10.21 4.77
CA GLN A 78 -4.44 -11.56 5.15
C GLN A 78 -3.00 -11.90 4.72
N GLY A 79 -2.36 -11.04 3.93
CA GLY A 79 -0.99 -11.23 3.48
C GLY A 79 0.04 -11.08 4.61
N ALA A 80 1.20 -11.67 4.43
CA ALA A 80 2.34 -11.50 5.35
C ALA A 80 3.06 -10.15 5.17
N TRP A 81 2.81 -9.49 4.05
CA TRP A 81 3.34 -8.19 3.70
C TRP A 81 2.23 -7.24 3.28
N PHE A 82 2.39 -5.97 3.62
CA PHE A 82 1.48 -4.89 3.23
C PHE A 82 2.19 -3.91 2.31
N LEU A 83 1.51 -3.56 1.23
CA LEU A 83 1.89 -2.45 0.37
C LEU A 83 0.80 -1.38 0.49
N PHE A 84 1.09 -0.32 1.20
CA PHE A 84 0.21 0.86 1.26
C PHE A 84 0.47 1.73 0.04
N LEU A 85 -0.57 1.98 -0.73
CA LEU A 85 -0.48 2.67 -2.02
C LEU A 85 -1.55 3.76 -2.10
N HIS A 86 -1.18 4.96 -2.55
CA HIS A 86 -2.15 6.02 -2.81
C HIS A 86 -2.95 5.73 -4.08
N ALA A 87 -4.22 6.13 -4.10
CA ALA A 87 -5.12 5.88 -5.24
C ALA A 87 -4.69 6.60 -6.54
N ASP A 88 -3.90 7.64 -6.45
CA ASP A 88 -3.34 8.41 -7.57
C ASP A 88 -1.93 7.97 -7.96
N THR A 89 -1.40 6.94 -7.34
CA THR A 89 -0.06 6.42 -7.63
C THR A 89 -0.14 5.31 -8.67
N VAL A 90 0.59 5.47 -9.76
CA VAL A 90 0.81 4.45 -10.77
C VAL A 90 2.20 3.85 -10.60
N LEU A 91 2.26 2.58 -10.22
CA LEU A 91 3.53 1.88 -10.07
C LEU A 91 4.18 1.65 -11.44
N PRO A 92 5.49 1.90 -11.60
CA PRO A 92 6.18 1.72 -12.88
C PRO A 92 6.41 0.24 -13.18
N GLU A 93 6.66 -0.06 -14.44
CA GLU A 93 7.08 -1.41 -14.87
C GLU A 93 8.29 -1.89 -14.07
N GLY A 94 8.28 -3.17 -13.68
CA GLY A 94 9.33 -3.79 -12.87
C GLY A 94 9.13 -3.69 -11.36
N TRP A 95 8.07 -3.03 -10.90
CA TRP A 95 7.82 -2.85 -9.48
C TRP A 95 7.63 -4.19 -8.73
N ALA A 96 6.99 -5.17 -9.35
CA ALA A 96 6.73 -6.46 -8.72
C ALA A 96 8.02 -7.24 -8.44
N GLY A 97 8.98 -7.20 -9.37
CA GLY A 97 10.31 -7.77 -9.17
C GLY A 97 11.07 -7.09 -8.04
N ALA A 98 11.02 -5.77 -7.96
CA ALA A 98 11.66 -4.99 -6.92
C ALA A 98 11.06 -5.28 -5.52
N VAL A 99 9.74 -5.37 -5.41
CA VAL A 99 9.05 -5.72 -4.17
C VAL A 99 9.39 -7.14 -3.74
N ARG A 100 9.35 -8.11 -4.67
CA ARG A 100 9.69 -9.50 -4.38
C ARG A 100 11.12 -9.65 -3.87
N ALA A 101 12.08 -9.02 -4.53
CA ALA A 101 13.48 -9.03 -4.11
C ALA A 101 13.65 -8.43 -2.71
N ARG A 102 12.87 -7.42 -2.38
CA ARG A 102 12.90 -6.80 -1.06
C ARG A 102 12.28 -7.69 0.01
N MET A 103 11.15 -8.31 -0.26
CA MET A 103 10.51 -9.26 0.65
C MET A 103 11.46 -10.43 0.98
N ALA A 104 12.18 -10.95 -0.03
CA ALA A 104 13.14 -12.03 0.13
C ALA A 104 14.32 -11.67 1.06
N ARG A 105 14.75 -10.41 1.06
CA ARG A 105 15.83 -9.94 1.96
C ARG A 105 15.39 -9.84 3.42
N GLY A 106 14.07 -9.72 3.65
CA GLY A 106 13.52 -9.55 4.98
C GLY A 106 13.93 -8.23 5.66
N GLY A 107 13.55 -8.09 6.92
CA GLY A 107 13.93 -6.97 7.78
C GLY A 107 12.75 -6.08 8.18
N PRO A 108 12.90 -5.36 9.31
CA PRO A 108 11.81 -4.62 9.93
C PRO A 108 11.52 -3.25 9.28
N ALA A 109 12.12 -2.93 8.15
CA ALA A 109 12.07 -1.60 7.59
C ALA A 109 10.88 -1.41 6.64
N ALA A 110 10.17 -0.31 6.80
CA ALA A 110 9.29 0.22 5.79
C ALA A 110 10.12 0.78 4.62
N PHE A 111 9.70 0.51 3.39
CA PHE A 111 10.37 1.02 2.20
C PHE A 111 9.46 2.02 1.52
N ARG A 112 10.06 3.14 1.13
CA ARG A 112 9.46 4.00 0.13
C ARG A 112 9.88 3.51 -1.25
N LEU A 113 8.92 3.27 -2.11
CA LEU A 113 9.18 3.17 -3.53
C LEU A 113 9.32 4.61 -4.04
N GLY A 114 10.55 5.07 -4.15
CA GLY A 114 10.85 6.35 -4.80
C GLY A 114 10.88 6.15 -6.30
N PHE A 115 10.20 6.99 -7.05
CA PHE A 115 10.27 7.02 -8.49
C PHE A 115 11.12 8.19 -8.92
N ASP A 116 12.06 7.90 -9.80
CA ASP A 116 12.85 8.94 -10.45
C ASP A 116 11.96 9.60 -11.52
N ALA A 117 11.91 10.92 -11.55
CA ALA A 117 11.15 11.69 -12.54
C ALA A 117 11.59 11.43 -13.98
N GLU A 118 12.68 10.68 -14.18
CA GLU A 118 13.25 10.35 -15.49
C GLU A 118 12.94 8.93 -15.99
N GLY A 119 12.00 8.21 -15.38
CA GLY A 119 11.53 6.90 -15.90
C GLY A 119 12.54 5.76 -15.83
N ARG A 120 13.58 5.87 -15.03
CA ARG A 120 14.54 4.80 -14.76
C ARG A 120 14.04 3.91 -13.64
N ALA A 121 14.45 2.63 -13.65
CA ALA A 121 14.05 1.58 -12.75
C ALA A 121 13.85 2.03 -11.28
N PRO A 122 12.83 1.51 -10.57
CA PRO A 122 12.50 1.95 -9.22
C PRO A 122 13.69 1.81 -8.30
N ARG A 123 14.19 2.91 -7.79
CA ARG A 123 15.21 2.90 -6.74
C ARG A 123 14.53 2.65 -5.41
N LEU A 124 14.81 1.49 -4.83
CA LEU A 124 14.47 1.20 -3.44
C LEU A 124 15.32 2.10 -2.53
N TRP A 125 14.74 3.17 -2.08
CA TRP A 125 15.36 3.99 -1.06
C TRP A 125 15.30 3.26 0.28
N ARG A 126 16.46 2.98 0.87
CA ARG A 126 16.51 2.58 2.28
C ARG A 126 15.91 3.71 3.10
N ALA A 127 14.76 3.46 3.70
CA ALA A 127 14.29 4.32 4.76
C ALA A 127 15.33 4.28 5.88
N ARG A 128 15.97 5.40 6.16
CA ARG A 128 16.66 5.58 7.44
C ARG A 128 15.67 5.20 8.55
N PRO A 129 16.08 4.48 9.60
CA PRO A 129 15.22 4.24 10.74
C PRO A 129 14.64 5.59 11.17
N PRO A 130 13.33 5.67 11.41
CA PRO A 130 12.71 6.93 11.76
C PRO A 130 13.37 7.45 13.04
N ARG A 131 14.17 8.50 12.92
CA ARG A 131 14.48 9.31 14.08
C ARG A 131 13.13 9.79 14.57
N ARG A 132 12.80 9.46 15.82
CA ARG A 132 11.57 9.79 16.51
C ARG A 132 11.11 11.21 16.15
N ARG A 133 10.18 11.32 15.22
CA ARG A 133 9.34 12.50 15.10
C ARG A 133 7.94 12.09 15.43
N ARG A 134 7.39 12.76 16.40
CA ARG A 134 6.00 12.73 16.83
C ARG A 134 5.09 12.76 15.62
N SER A 135 4.10 11.89 15.61
CA SER A 135 3.00 11.78 14.66
C SER A 135 3.26 11.00 13.37
N GLY A 136 2.64 9.85 13.28
CA GLY A 136 2.18 9.25 12.03
C GLY A 136 3.26 8.62 11.16
N LEU A 137 2.86 7.58 10.47
CA LEU A 137 3.55 7.04 9.31
C LEU A 137 4.07 8.19 8.45
N PRO A 138 5.31 8.13 7.95
CA PRO A 138 5.87 9.19 7.13
C PRO A 138 5.02 9.38 5.88
N TYR A 139 4.21 10.41 5.89
CA TYR A 139 3.46 10.88 4.74
C TYR A 139 4.44 11.54 3.76
N GLY A 140 4.56 10.99 2.64
CA GLY A 140 5.27 11.52 1.50
C GLY A 140 5.21 10.45 0.44
N ASP A 141 4.39 10.71 -0.52
CA ASP A 141 4.40 10.21 -1.88
C ASP A 141 4.70 8.72 -2.06
N GLN A 142 3.69 7.94 -2.40
CA GLN A 142 3.70 6.84 -3.33
C GLN A 142 3.39 5.45 -2.75
N ALA A 143 4.29 4.76 -2.10
CA ALA A 143 4.03 3.42 -1.62
C ALA A 143 4.95 3.03 -0.46
N ILE A 144 4.40 2.33 0.52
CA ILE A 144 5.15 1.83 1.67
C ILE A 144 4.98 0.33 1.73
N LEU A 145 6.10 -0.40 1.62
CA LEU A 145 6.15 -1.83 1.83
C LEU A 145 6.61 -2.14 3.26
N VAL A 146 5.84 -2.95 3.98
CA VAL A 146 6.14 -3.34 5.35
C VAL A 146 5.66 -4.76 5.62
N SER A 147 6.41 -5.55 6.40
CA SER A 147 5.90 -6.84 6.84
C SER A 147 4.76 -6.66 7.86
N ARG A 148 3.78 -7.57 7.86
CA ARG A 148 2.71 -7.59 8.87
C ARG A 148 3.29 -7.50 10.28
N ARG A 149 4.31 -8.30 10.57
CA ARG A 149 4.95 -8.33 11.89
C ARG A 149 5.50 -6.95 12.30
N ALA A 150 6.17 -6.27 11.38
CA ALA A 150 6.71 -4.93 11.66
C ALA A 150 5.60 -3.88 11.81
N TYR A 151 4.53 -3.99 11.01
CA TYR A 151 3.37 -3.12 11.12
C TYR A 151 2.66 -3.29 12.47
N GLU A 152 2.38 -4.53 12.89
CA GLU A 152 1.72 -4.84 14.16
C GLU A 152 2.58 -4.42 15.36
N ALA A 153 3.89 -4.63 15.30
CA ALA A 153 4.80 -4.17 16.34
C ALA A 153 4.81 -2.63 16.49
N ALA A 154 4.77 -1.90 15.36
CA ALA A 154 4.68 -0.44 15.37
C ALA A 154 3.32 0.06 15.88
N ALA A 155 2.23 -0.63 15.54
CA ALA A 155 0.88 -0.30 15.98
C ALA A 155 0.65 -0.60 17.48
N ALA A 156 1.33 -1.61 18.02
CA ALA A 156 1.24 -1.99 19.44
C ALA A 156 2.10 -1.09 20.34
N CYS A 157 2.99 -0.27 19.77
CA CYS A 157 3.81 0.66 20.56
C CYS A 157 2.91 1.81 21.07
N PRO A 158 2.71 1.95 22.39
CA PRO A 158 1.91 3.06 22.89
C PRO A 158 2.58 4.38 22.52
N ILE A 159 1.83 5.24 21.85
CA ILE A 159 2.25 6.63 21.64
C ILE A 159 2.29 7.25 23.04
N SER A 160 3.47 7.33 23.61
CA SER A 160 3.67 8.14 24.83
C SER A 160 3.30 9.58 24.48
N ARG A 161 2.25 10.08 25.08
CA ARG A 161 1.77 11.45 25.00
C ARG A 161 2.84 12.44 25.50
#